data_a17c4d38e15bcb7a91bdb9e83dcf3f9e
#
_entry.id   a17c4d38e15bcb7a91bdb9e83dcf3f9e
#
_cell.length_a   1.000
_cell.length_b   1.000
_cell.length_c   1.000
_cell.angle_alpha   90.00
_cell.angle_beta   90.00
_cell.angle_gamma   90.00
#
_symmetry.space_group_name_H-M   'P 1'
#
loop_
_entity.id
_entity.type
_entity.pdbx_description
1 polymer ?
#
loop_
_entity_poly.entity_id
_entity_poly.type
_entity_poly.pdbx_seq_one_letter_code
_entity_poly.pdbx_strand_id
1 'polypeptide(L)'
;MREFLSADYWNERYLNNASHWDLGMVSPPLKSYIDQLIDKNLSILIPGAGNSYEAVYLMEQGFTNITVIDIAPSVIQVLQEKYPNQKNIQFIETDFFNWEGQYDLIIEQTFFCALNPVLRSNYVKHMASLLKPNGKLVGLLFNRAFEGGPPFGGDRDSYLQLFESHFNFQTLSPCHNSVTPRANTELFFIAVPK
;
A
#
# COMPACT_ATOMS: atom_id res chain seq x y z
N MET A 1 -12.59 -13.96 -22.11
CA MET A 1 -11.39 -13.13 -21.91
C MET A 1 -11.27 -12.83 -20.43
N ARG A 2 -10.13 -13.13 -19.81
CA ARG A 2 -9.94 -12.74 -18.40
C ARG A 2 -9.84 -11.22 -18.33
N GLU A 3 -10.48 -10.65 -17.32
CA GLU A 3 -10.42 -9.22 -17.08
C GLU A 3 -9.02 -8.84 -16.59
N PHE A 4 -8.43 -7.81 -17.20
CA PHE A 4 -7.07 -7.35 -16.89
C PHE A 4 -7.06 -6.72 -15.48
N LEU A 5 -6.10 -7.12 -14.64
CA LEU A 5 -5.95 -6.72 -13.23
C LEU A 5 -7.10 -7.19 -12.30
N SER A 6 -7.81 -8.25 -12.68
CA SER A 6 -8.82 -8.91 -11.84
C SER A 6 -8.18 -9.73 -10.70
N ALA A 7 -9.02 -10.24 -9.79
CA ALA A 7 -8.58 -11.18 -8.76
C ALA A 7 -7.84 -12.38 -9.36
N ASP A 8 -8.35 -12.97 -10.45
CA ASP A 8 -7.72 -14.10 -11.15
C ASP A 8 -6.33 -13.72 -11.70
N TYR A 9 -6.21 -12.51 -12.28
CA TYR A 9 -4.92 -12.02 -12.80
C TYR A 9 -3.86 -11.95 -11.70
N TRP A 10 -4.17 -11.37 -10.54
CA TRP A 10 -3.24 -11.25 -9.43
C TRP A 10 -2.97 -12.58 -8.77
N ASN A 11 -4.01 -13.41 -8.58
CA ASN A 11 -3.88 -14.74 -8.01
C ASN A 11 -2.91 -15.63 -8.82
N GLU A 12 -3.00 -15.61 -10.15
CA GLU A 12 -2.06 -16.33 -11.00
C GLU A 12 -0.61 -15.83 -10.87
N ARG A 13 -0.41 -14.53 -10.69
CA ARG A 13 0.94 -14.00 -10.47
C ARG A 13 1.57 -14.54 -9.18
N TYR A 14 0.80 -14.60 -8.10
CA TYR A 14 1.27 -15.20 -6.85
C TYR A 14 1.56 -16.70 -7.01
N LEU A 15 0.64 -17.46 -7.59
CA LEU A 15 0.81 -18.90 -7.83
C LEU A 15 2.02 -19.25 -8.70
N ASN A 16 2.35 -18.38 -9.66
CA ASN A 16 3.49 -18.56 -10.57
C ASN A 16 4.80 -17.91 -10.07
N ASN A 17 4.85 -17.40 -8.83
CA ASN A 17 5.99 -16.65 -8.27
C ASN A 17 6.44 -15.48 -9.16
N ALA A 18 5.51 -14.86 -9.90
CA ALA A 18 5.77 -13.75 -10.80
C ALA A 18 5.66 -12.40 -10.08
N SER A 19 6.27 -12.28 -8.89
CA SER A 19 6.19 -11.13 -7.97
C SER A 19 7.43 -10.23 -8.08
N HIS A 20 7.71 -9.71 -9.27
CA HIS A 20 8.88 -8.84 -9.53
C HIS A 20 8.89 -7.52 -8.73
N TRP A 21 7.79 -7.17 -8.09
CA TRP A 21 7.68 -6.03 -7.17
C TRP A 21 8.21 -6.32 -5.78
N ASP A 22 8.43 -7.60 -5.44
CA ASP A 22 8.87 -8.05 -4.13
C ASP A 22 10.29 -7.57 -3.82
N LEU A 23 10.46 -6.92 -2.67
CA LEU A 23 11.75 -6.41 -2.20
C LEU A 23 12.49 -7.43 -1.32
N GLY A 24 11.83 -8.49 -0.87
CA GLY A 24 12.37 -9.45 0.09
C GLY A 24 12.49 -8.93 1.52
N MET A 25 12.05 -7.68 1.77
CA MET A 25 12.12 -7.02 3.09
C MET A 25 11.14 -5.86 3.17
N VAL A 26 10.92 -5.35 4.40
CA VAL A 26 10.23 -4.07 4.59
C VAL A 26 10.98 -2.95 3.84
N SER A 27 10.22 -2.13 3.13
CA SER A 27 10.78 -0.99 2.37
C SER A 27 11.52 -0.04 3.31
N PRO A 28 12.81 0.30 3.07
CA PRO A 28 13.58 1.14 3.98
C PRO A 28 12.94 2.51 4.29
N PRO A 29 12.30 3.22 3.34
CA PRO A 29 11.60 4.45 3.65
C PRO A 29 10.42 4.25 4.62
N LEU A 30 9.61 3.22 4.41
CA LEU A 30 8.49 2.91 5.28
C LEU A 30 8.96 2.40 6.64
N LYS A 31 10.02 1.60 6.68
CA LYS A 31 10.67 1.21 7.93
C LYS A 31 11.07 2.43 8.75
N SER A 32 11.77 3.39 8.12
CA SER A 32 12.20 4.63 8.79
C SER A 32 11.02 5.48 9.28
N TYR A 33 9.89 5.44 8.60
CA TYR A 33 8.66 6.09 9.06
C TYR A 33 8.04 5.36 10.25
N ILE A 34 7.91 4.03 10.17
CA ILE A 34 7.33 3.18 11.23
C ILE A 34 8.12 3.31 12.53
N ASP A 35 9.45 3.39 12.45
CA ASP A 35 10.36 3.52 13.61
C ASP A 35 10.10 4.80 14.42
N GLN A 36 9.49 5.82 13.83
CA GLN A 36 9.15 7.09 14.49
C GLN A 36 7.77 7.06 15.17
N LEU A 37 6.95 6.04 14.93
CA LEU A 37 5.61 5.95 15.48
C LEU A 37 5.65 5.48 16.94
N ILE A 38 5.08 6.30 17.83
CA ILE A 38 5.08 6.06 19.29
C ILE A 38 3.86 5.25 19.71
N ASP A 39 2.66 5.64 19.24
CA ASP A 39 1.41 4.98 19.61
C ASP A 39 1.27 3.64 18.88
N LYS A 40 1.35 2.55 19.63
CA LYS A 40 1.25 1.18 19.12
C LYS A 40 -0.19 0.68 18.95
N ASN A 41 -1.18 1.46 19.37
CA ASN A 41 -2.61 1.14 19.24
C ASN A 41 -3.26 1.73 17.99
N LEU A 42 -2.50 2.43 17.15
CA LEU A 42 -3.01 2.95 15.87
C LEU A 42 -3.68 1.83 15.07
N SER A 43 -4.89 2.09 14.57
CA SER A 43 -5.52 1.23 13.56
C SER A 43 -4.85 1.48 12.21
N ILE A 44 -4.27 0.43 11.64
CA ILE A 44 -3.44 0.52 10.44
C ILE A 44 -4.02 -0.36 9.34
N LEU A 45 -4.16 0.19 8.13
CA LEU A 45 -4.54 -0.54 6.92
C LEU A 45 -3.35 -0.61 5.96
N ILE A 46 -3.15 -1.78 5.37
CA ILE A 46 -2.22 -2.02 4.27
C ILE A 46 -2.99 -2.67 3.12
N PRO A 47 -3.35 -1.93 2.07
CA PRO A 47 -3.96 -2.49 0.87
C PRO A 47 -2.90 -3.09 -0.06
N GLY A 48 -3.17 -4.28 -0.60
CA GLY A 48 -2.20 -5.05 -1.37
C GLY A 48 -1.24 -5.82 -0.46
N ALA A 49 -1.56 -7.10 -0.20
CA ALA A 49 -0.85 -7.88 0.80
C ALA A 49 0.63 -8.13 0.43
N GLY A 50 0.92 -8.48 -0.82
CA GLY A 50 2.26 -8.94 -1.18
C GLY A 50 2.76 -10.02 -0.20
N ASN A 51 4.02 -9.95 0.19
CA ASN A 51 4.58 -10.78 1.27
C ASN A 51 4.40 -10.15 2.66
N SER A 52 3.68 -9.04 2.78
CA SER A 52 3.30 -8.35 4.03
C SER A 52 4.47 -7.93 4.91
N TYR A 53 5.62 -7.58 4.34
CA TYR A 53 6.80 -7.20 5.12
C TYR A 53 6.55 -6.01 6.04
N GLU A 54 5.82 -4.99 5.57
CA GLU A 54 5.46 -3.82 6.38
C GLU A 54 4.54 -4.20 7.54
N ALA A 55 3.57 -5.08 7.30
CA ALA A 55 2.63 -5.54 8.34
C ALA A 55 3.34 -6.38 9.41
N VAL A 56 4.21 -7.29 8.97
CA VAL A 56 5.02 -8.12 9.89
C VAL A 56 5.96 -7.24 10.70
N TYR A 57 6.62 -6.28 10.06
CA TYR A 57 7.50 -5.33 10.75
C TYR A 57 6.73 -4.50 11.80
N LEU A 58 5.55 -3.98 11.47
CA LEU A 58 4.69 -3.29 12.43
C LEU A 58 4.38 -4.18 13.64
N MET A 59 3.98 -5.43 13.40
CA MET A 59 3.69 -6.39 14.47
C MET A 59 4.92 -6.61 15.37
N GLU A 60 6.11 -6.78 14.78
CA GLU A 60 7.38 -6.93 15.52
C GLU A 60 7.75 -5.68 16.32
N GLN A 61 7.34 -4.49 15.85
CA GLN A 61 7.49 -3.22 16.58
C GLN A 61 6.41 -3.00 17.65
N GLY A 62 5.51 -3.97 17.85
CA GLY A 62 4.51 -3.96 18.92
C GLY A 62 3.18 -3.29 18.56
N PHE A 63 2.90 -3.02 17.30
CA PHE A 63 1.57 -2.55 16.87
C PHE A 63 0.55 -3.68 17.00
N THR A 64 -0.67 -3.34 17.44
CA THR A 64 -1.68 -4.32 17.86
C THR A 64 -2.93 -4.36 17.01
N ASN A 65 -3.08 -3.46 16.04
CA ASN A 65 -4.29 -3.33 15.24
C ASN A 65 -3.96 -3.10 13.75
N ILE A 66 -3.57 -4.17 13.08
CA ILE A 66 -3.11 -4.15 11.69
C ILE A 66 -4.10 -4.93 10.83
N THR A 67 -4.58 -4.32 9.76
CA THR A 67 -5.43 -4.94 8.75
C THR A 67 -4.69 -4.94 7.41
N VAL A 68 -4.58 -6.10 6.79
CA VAL A 68 -4.02 -6.28 5.44
C VAL A 68 -5.12 -6.83 4.54
N ILE A 69 -5.33 -6.21 3.40
CA ILE A 69 -6.34 -6.64 2.44
C ILE A 69 -5.72 -6.92 1.08
N ASP A 70 -6.20 -7.93 0.39
CA ASP A 70 -5.84 -8.22 -1.00
C ASP A 70 -7.01 -8.89 -1.73
N ILE A 71 -7.08 -8.70 -3.02
CA ILE A 71 -8.09 -9.31 -3.89
C ILE A 71 -7.74 -10.75 -4.28
N ALA A 72 -6.47 -11.16 -4.15
CA ALA A 72 -5.98 -12.48 -4.52
C ALA A 72 -6.12 -13.48 -3.36
N PRO A 73 -6.95 -14.53 -3.47
CA PRO A 73 -7.17 -15.49 -2.38
C PRO A 73 -5.89 -16.25 -2.00
N SER A 74 -5.04 -16.62 -2.95
CA SER A 74 -3.85 -17.43 -2.67
C SER A 74 -2.85 -16.75 -1.74
N VAL A 75 -2.61 -15.44 -1.91
CA VAL A 75 -1.67 -14.72 -1.04
C VAL A 75 -2.22 -14.57 0.37
N ILE A 76 -3.52 -14.33 0.51
CA ILE A 76 -4.18 -14.24 1.83
C ILE A 76 -4.12 -15.58 2.55
N GLN A 77 -4.42 -16.68 1.86
CA GLN A 77 -4.32 -18.03 2.43
C GLN A 77 -2.90 -18.32 2.93
N VAL A 78 -1.88 -18.06 2.11
CA VAL A 78 -0.46 -18.27 2.49
C VAL A 78 -0.09 -17.46 3.74
N LEU A 79 -0.54 -16.20 3.82
CA LEU A 79 -0.25 -15.35 4.98
C LEU A 79 -0.98 -15.81 6.24
N GLN A 80 -2.24 -16.24 6.13
CA GLN A 80 -2.99 -16.82 7.25
C GLN A 80 -2.34 -18.12 7.77
N GLU A 81 -1.87 -18.99 6.87
CA GLU A 81 -1.14 -20.20 7.24
C GLU A 81 0.22 -19.91 7.87
N LYS A 82 0.93 -18.88 7.39
CA LYS A 82 2.23 -18.47 7.92
C LYS A 82 2.14 -17.81 9.29
N TYR A 83 1.03 -17.13 9.58
CA TYR A 83 0.82 -16.36 10.81
C TYR A 83 -0.49 -16.76 11.53
N PRO A 84 -0.70 -18.05 11.88
CA PRO A 84 -2.02 -18.60 12.22
C PRO A 84 -2.61 -18.11 13.55
N ASN A 85 -1.82 -17.58 14.45
CA ASN A 85 -2.27 -17.21 15.80
C ASN A 85 -1.99 -15.74 16.14
N GLN A 86 -1.76 -14.91 15.13
CA GLN A 86 -1.48 -13.49 15.35
C GLN A 86 -2.78 -12.73 15.57
N LYS A 87 -2.97 -12.23 16.80
CA LYS A 87 -4.16 -11.42 17.15
C LYS A 87 -4.05 -9.96 16.72
N ASN A 88 -2.82 -9.52 16.45
CA ASN A 88 -2.48 -8.14 16.17
C ASN A 88 -2.57 -7.79 14.67
N ILE A 89 -2.74 -8.80 13.82
CA ILE A 89 -2.79 -8.64 12.37
C ILE A 89 -3.92 -9.50 11.79
N GLN A 90 -4.66 -8.92 10.86
CA GLN A 90 -5.71 -9.61 10.12
C GLN A 90 -5.37 -9.59 8.63
N PHE A 91 -5.46 -10.75 7.97
CA PHE A 91 -5.32 -10.90 6.53
C PHE A 91 -6.68 -11.21 5.94
N ILE A 92 -7.21 -10.34 5.08
CA ILE A 92 -8.59 -10.40 4.60
C ILE A 92 -8.60 -10.38 3.07
N GLU A 93 -9.22 -11.41 2.48
CA GLU A 93 -9.52 -11.43 1.05
C GLU A 93 -10.70 -10.51 0.76
N THR A 94 -10.45 -9.43 0.02
CA THR A 94 -11.49 -8.49 -0.40
C THR A 94 -11.01 -7.58 -1.52
N ASP A 95 -11.94 -7.07 -2.30
CA ASP A 95 -11.67 -5.95 -3.19
C ASP A 95 -11.53 -4.67 -2.38
N PHE A 96 -10.42 -3.94 -2.58
CA PHE A 96 -10.14 -2.67 -1.93
C PHE A 96 -11.31 -1.68 -2.04
N PHE A 97 -11.96 -1.60 -3.20
CA PHE A 97 -13.04 -0.63 -3.44
C PHE A 97 -14.35 -0.97 -2.72
N ASN A 98 -14.48 -2.21 -2.22
CA ASN A 98 -15.63 -2.66 -1.41
C ASN A 98 -15.31 -2.68 0.10
N TRP A 99 -14.05 -2.38 0.49
CA TRP A 99 -13.64 -2.41 1.88
C TRP A 99 -14.14 -1.17 2.63
N GLU A 100 -14.61 -1.38 3.84
CA GLU A 100 -15.07 -0.33 4.75
C GLU A 100 -14.27 -0.36 6.05
N GLY A 101 -14.06 0.80 6.66
CA GLY A 101 -13.34 0.92 7.92
C GLY A 101 -12.87 2.35 8.16
N GLN A 102 -12.26 2.56 9.34
CA GLN A 102 -11.73 3.86 9.76
C GLN A 102 -10.36 3.66 10.41
N TYR A 103 -9.33 4.23 9.81
CA TYR A 103 -7.94 3.99 10.15
C TYR A 103 -7.20 5.26 10.55
N ASP A 104 -6.28 5.13 11.51
CA ASP A 104 -5.37 6.21 11.89
C ASP A 104 -4.23 6.36 10.89
N LEU A 105 -3.85 5.24 10.25
CA LEU A 105 -2.78 5.19 9.28
C LEU A 105 -3.11 4.20 8.16
N ILE A 106 -2.89 4.62 6.91
CA ILE A 106 -2.86 3.71 5.77
C ILE A 106 -1.45 3.73 5.19
N ILE A 107 -0.85 2.54 5.00
CA ILE A 107 0.48 2.40 4.43
C ILE A 107 0.36 1.92 2.98
N GLU A 108 0.91 2.70 2.07
CA GLU A 108 0.91 2.45 0.62
C GLU A 108 2.29 1.97 0.17
N GLN A 109 2.35 0.74 -0.32
CA GLN A 109 3.55 0.18 -0.93
C GLN A 109 3.19 -0.61 -2.19
N THR A 110 3.45 -0.03 -3.35
CA THR A 110 3.25 -0.64 -4.68
C THR A 110 1.81 -1.08 -5.02
N PHE A 111 0.80 -0.65 -4.27
CA PHE A 111 -0.60 -0.93 -4.56
C PHE A 111 -1.18 0.05 -5.58
N PHE A 112 -0.98 1.37 -5.41
CA PHE A 112 -1.46 2.39 -6.35
C PHE A 112 -0.94 2.17 -7.78
N CYS A 113 0.34 1.82 -7.91
CA CYS A 113 0.95 1.56 -9.22
C CYS A 113 0.49 0.24 -9.85
N ALA A 114 -0.17 -0.63 -9.10
CA ALA A 114 -0.75 -1.88 -9.58
C ALA A 114 -2.18 -1.71 -10.12
N LEU A 115 -2.87 -0.63 -9.75
CA LEU A 115 -4.24 -0.34 -10.18
C LEU A 115 -4.27 0.20 -11.62
N ASN A 116 -5.34 -0.15 -12.34
CA ASN A 116 -5.62 0.48 -13.64
C ASN A 116 -5.70 2.01 -13.45
N PRO A 117 -4.95 2.82 -14.23
CA PRO A 117 -4.95 4.28 -14.10
C PRO A 117 -6.32 4.94 -14.14
N VAL A 118 -7.31 4.35 -14.81
CA VAL A 118 -8.70 4.86 -14.82
C VAL A 118 -9.37 4.83 -13.44
N LEU A 119 -8.88 4.01 -12.52
CA LEU A 119 -9.38 3.90 -11.14
C LEU A 119 -8.72 4.85 -10.15
N ARG A 120 -7.73 5.61 -10.56
CA ARG A 120 -6.92 6.46 -9.65
C ARG A 120 -7.74 7.50 -8.91
N SER A 121 -8.71 8.14 -9.57
CA SER A 121 -9.61 9.09 -8.90
C SER A 121 -10.49 8.41 -7.84
N ASN A 122 -10.99 7.20 -8.14
CA ASN A 122 -11.76 6.40 -7.19
C ASN A 122 -10.88 5.96 -6.00
N TYR A 123 -9.63 5.56 -6.28
CA TYR A 123 -8.66 5.21 -5.24
C TYR A 123 -8.45 6.38 -4.25
N VAL A 124 -8.18 7.59 -4.76
CA VAL A 124 -7.94 8.77 -3.90
C VAL A 124 -9.16 9.08 -3.03
N LYS A 125 -10.36 9.07 -3.63
CA LYS A 125 -11.61 9.26 -2.90
C LYS A 125 -11.82 8.19 -1.83
N HIS A 126 -11.58 6.92 -2.19
CA HIS A 126 -11.78 5.80 -1.28
C HIS A 126 -10.76 5.81 -0.13
N MET A 127 -9.48 6.08 -0.40
CA MET A 127 -8.46 6.25 0.64
C MET A 127 -8.85 7.33 1.65
N ALA A 128 -9.40 8.47 1.17
CA ALA A 128 -9.86 9.52 2.07
C ALA A 128 -11.03 9.06 2.95
N SER A 129 -11.96 8.26 2.41
CA SER A 129 -13.10 7.74 3.18
C SER A 129 -12.71 6.70 4.23
N LEU A 130 -11.56 6.03 4.06
CA LEU A 130 -11.03 5.03 5.00
C LEU A 130 -10.20 5.65 6.14
N LEU A 131 -9.90 6.93 6.09
CA LEU A 131 -9.11 7.60 7.12
C LEU A 131 -10.02 8.26 8.16
N LYS A 132 -9.65 8.10 9.43
CA LYS A 132 -10.22 8.90 10.54
C LYS A 132 -9.86 10.37 10.38
N PRO A 133 -10.59 11.29 11.04
CA PRO A 133 -10.11 12.67 11.19
C PRO A 133 -8.68 12.68 11.75
N ASN A 134 -7.76 13.40 11.08
CA ASN A 134 -6.31 13.44 11.36
C ASN A 134 -5.53 12.14 11.03
N GLY A 135 -6.17 11.15 10.45
CA GLY A 135 -5.47 9.97 9.91
C GLY A 135 -4.53 10.34 8.77
N LYS A 136 -3.59 9.45 8.46
CA LYS A 136 -2.57 9.69 7.44
C LYS A 136 -2.52 8.57 6.41
N LEU A 137 -2.38 8.94 5.15
CA LEU A 137 -1.94 8.06 4.09
C LEU A 137 -0.46 8.30 3.85
N VAL A 138 0.35 7.26 4.03
CA VAL A 138 1.82 7.33 3.93
C VAL A 138 2.32 6.26 2.99
N GLY A 139 3.22 6.61 2.09
CA GLY A 139 3.69 5.60 1.14
C GLY A 139 4.73 6.10 0.15
N LEU A 140 4.89 5.29 -0.89
CA LEU A 140 5.80 5.53 -1.98
C LEU A 140 5.04 5.54 -3.32
N LEU A 141 5.32 6.54 -4.15
CA LEU A 141 4.79 6.65 -5.51
C LEU A 141 5.96 6.66 -6.49
N PHE A 142 5.84 5.95 -7.61
CA PHE A 142 6.85 6.03 -8.66
C PHE A 142 6.86 7.39 -9.34
N ASN A 143 8.01 8.04 -9.38
CA ASN A 143 8.27 9.30 -10.10
C ASN A 143 8.98 9.00 -11.42
N ARG A 144 8.37 8.17 -12.25
CA ARG A 144 8.85 7.77 -13.57
C ARG A 144 7.73 7.17 -14.41
N ALA A 145 7.88 7.20 -15.72
CA ALA A 145 7.03 6.46 -16.64
C ALA A 145 7.49 4.98 -16.74
N PHE A 146 6.55 4.11 -17.04
CA PHE A 146 6.77 2.72 -17.43
C PHE A 146 6.08 2.46 -18.78
N GLU A 147 6.70 1.62 -19.60
CA GLU A 147 6.04 1.13 -20.82
C GLU A 147 5.04 0.01 -20.44
N GLY A 148 3.77 0.26 -20.71
CA GLY A 148 2.69 -0.66 -20.31
C GLY A 148 2.38 -0.56 -18.81
N GLY A 149 2.21 -1.72 -18.18
CA GLY A 149 1.93 -1.84 -16.74
C GLY A 149 1.23 -3.15 -16.40
N PRO A 150 1.02 -3.54 -15.16
CA PRO A 150 1.62 -2.92 -13.98
C PRO A 150 3.13 -3.18 -13.85
N PRO A 151 3.91 -2.29 -13.19
CA PRO A 151 3.47 -1.08 -12.52
C PRO A 151 3.14 0.07 -13.48
N PHE A 152 2.21 0.94 -13.09
CA PHE A 152 1.92 2.19 -13.78
C PHE A 152 2.60 3.34 -13.04
N GLY A 153 3.37 4.13 -13.78
CA GLY A 153 4.09 5.26 -13.22
C GLY A 153 3.26 6.54 -13.12
N GLY A 154 3.97 7.62 -12.87
CA GLY A 154 3.46 8.98 -12.83
C GLY A 154 4.57 9.94 -12.46
N ASP A 155 4.20 11.17 -12.14
CA ASP A 155 5.10 12.24 -11.73
C ASP A 155 4.48 13.07 -10.61
N ARG A 156 5.33 13.89 -9.97
CA ARG A 156 4.94 14.71 -8.83
C ARG A 156 3.74 15.61 -9.10
N ASP A 157 3.71 16.25 -10.27
CA ASP A 157 2.68 17.25 -10.58
C ASP A 157 1.34 16.58 -10.87
N SER A 158 1.34 15.46 -11.57
CA SER A 158 0.14 14.64 -11.78
C SER A 158 -0.45 14.11 -10.46
N TYR A 159 0.39 13.74 -9.49
CA TYR A 159 -0.07 13.32 -8.16
C TYR A 159 -0.64 14.48 -7.35
N LEU A 160 -0.02 15.66 -7.38
CA LEU A 160 -0.57 16.84 -6.74
C LEU A 160 -1.99 17.14 -7.26
N GLN A 161 -2.18 17.16 -8.57
CA GLN A 161 -3.47 17.37 -9.19
C GLN A 161 -4.49 16.29 -8.85
N LEU A 162 -4.07 15.02 -8.87
CA LEU A 162 -4.95 13.88 -8.61
C LEU A 162 -5.49 13.88 -7.18
N PHE A 163 -4.63 14.21 -6.20
CA PHE A 163 -4.98 14.12 -4.77
C PHE A 163 -5.63 15.41 -4.23
N GLU A 164 -5.51 16.54 -4.93
CA GLU A 164 -5.89 17.87 -4.42
C GLU A 164 -7.33 17.97 -3.93
N SER A 165 -8.28 17.21 -4.51
CA SER A 165 -9.69 17.27 -4.12
C SER A 165 -9.99 16.65 -2.76
N HIS A 166 -9.14 15.76 -2.26
CA HIS A 166 -9.42 14.97 -1.06
C HIS A 166 -8.31 15.03 -0.02
N PHE A 167 -7.09 15.40 -0.41
CA PHE A 167 -5.92 15.38 0.46
C PHE A 167 -5.12 16.68 0.43
N ASN A 168 -4.44 16.94 1.56
CA ASN A 168 -3.32 17.87 1.63
C ASN A 168 -2.04 17.06 1.82
N PHE A 169 -1.05 17.24 0.97
CA PHE A 169 0.27 16.66 1.19
C PHE A 169 1.04 17.41 2.28
N GLN A 170 1.38 16.72 3.35
CA GLN A 170 2.38 17.20 4.32
C GLN A 170 3.80 17.00 3.78
N THR A 171 3.99 15.93 3.00
CA THR A 171 5.24 15.60 2.33
C THR A 171 4.92 15.00 0.95
N LEU A 172 5.61 15.43 -0.09
CA LEU A 172 5.68 14.78 -1.39
C LEU A 172 7.03 15.13 -2.01
N SER A 173 8.06 14.34 -1.71
CA SER A 173 9.46 14.64 -2.04
C SER A 173 10.19 13.41 -2.56
N PRO A 174 11.27 13.60 -3.35
CA PRO A 174 12.12 12.49 -3.76
C PRO A 174 12.56 11.65 -2.57
N CYS A 175 12.40 10.34 -2.68
CA CYS A 175 12.77 9.41 -1.63
C CYS A 175 14.29 9.21 -1.63
N HIS A 176 14.94 9.51 -0.50
CA HIS A 176 16.40 9.48 -0.38
C HIS A 176 16.98 8.12 0.02
N ASN A 177 16.15 7.24 0.54
CA ASN A 177 16.55 5.93 1.07
C ASN A 177 15.79 4.74 0.42
N SER A 178 15.34 4.90 -0.82
CA SER A 178 14.81 3.81 -1.64
C SER A 178 15.85 2.70 -1.81
N VAL A 179 15.40 1.46 -1.99
CA VAL A 179 16.29 0.36 -2.40
C VAL A 179 16.98 0.69 -3.72
N THR A 180 18.20 0.18 -3.92
CA THR A 180 19.04 0.50 -5.08
C THR A 180 18.32 0.41 -6.43
N PRO A 181 17.50 -0.62 -6.74
CA PRO A 181 16.79 -0.70 -8.02
C PRO A 181 15.73 0.39 -8.22
N ARG A 182 15.28 1.06 -7.15
CA ARG A 182 14.27 2.12 -7.17
C ARG A 182 14.82 3.51 -6.82
N ALA A 183 16.14 3.61 -6.59
CA ALA A 183 16.79 4.87 -6.24
C ALA A 183 16.52 5.97 -7.28
N ASN A 184 16.20 7.17 -6.82
CA ASN A 184 15.84 8.34 -7.63
C ASN A 184 14.56 8.20 -8.48
N THR A 185 13.76 7.14 -8.27
CA THR A 185 12.53 6.89 -9.04
C THR A 185 11.29 6.84 -8.16
N GLU A 186 11.40 7.09 -6.87
CA GLU A 186 10.29 7.11 -5.93
C GLU A 186 10.14 8.47 -5.25
N LEU A 187 8.89 8.83 -4.97
CA LEU A 187 8.51 9.91 -4.05
C LEU A 187 8.03 9.27 -2.75
N PHE A 188 8.55 9.75 -1.63
CA PHE A 188 7.94 9.49 -0.33
C PHE A 188 6.85 10.53 -0.07
N PHE A 189 5.70 10.10 0.43
CA PHE A 189 4.62 11.01 0.70
C PHE A 189 3.92 10.76 2.03
N ILE A 190 3.41 11.84 2.61
CA ILE A 190 2.47 11.87 3.73
C ILE A 190 1.32 12.78 3.30
N ALA A 191 0.12 12.23 3.25
CA ALA A 191 -1.10 12.96 2.91
C ALA A 191 -2.13 12.84 4.03
N VAL A 192 -2.84 13.93 4.31
CA VAL A 192 -3.93 13.98 5.28
C VAL A 192 -5.23 14.34 4.58
N PRO A 193 -6.38 13.75 4.95
CA PRO A 193 -7.66 14.11 4.36
C PRO A 193 -7.99 15.58 4.63
N LYS A 194 -8.78 16.17 3.72
CA LYS A 194 -9.28 17.56 3.85
C LYS A 194 -10.47 17.64 4.78
#